data_62740e9f4e25d8d94f2d0fda6731aa96
#
_entry.id   62740e9f4e25d8d94f2d0fda6731aa96
#
_cell.length_a   1.000
_cell.length_b   1.000
_cell.length_c   1.000
_cell.angle_alpha   90.00
_cell.angle_beta   90.00
_cell.angle_gamma   90.00
#
_symmetry.space_group_name_H-M   'P 1'
#
loop_
_entity.id
_entity.type
_entity.pdbx_description
1 polymer ?
#
loop_
_entity_poly.entity_id
_entity_poly.type
_entity_poly.pdbx_seq_one_letter_code
_entity_poly.pdbx_strand_id
1 'polypeptide(L)'
;MDTVPAKTILTRNKDTSWFGSDYNMNLYRGCSHGCIYCDSRSTCYHVEDFDRVRVKENALVLLRDELRRKVRTGVIGSGAMCDSYNPFERTELVTRHALELMDAFGFGASMLTKSPLILRDTDLYQEISTHSPVLCMMTITTADDGLSKKIEPGVPASSERFAAVRAMADQGLYTGVMTPLLPFLEDTEQNIREMAKRTADTGARFLYGIMGVTIRDGQREYFYDALTKRFPGERLAERYAAAYGNRKLWETFTEECRREGLLWDMKDIIHDYKKKYACTQLEFQV
;
A
#
# COMPACT_ATOMS: atom_id res chain seq x y z
N MET A 1 -13.00 -0.98 -20.19
CA MET A 1 -12.37 0.04 -19.33
C MET A 1 -11.75 1.15 -20.19
N ASP A 2 -11.73 2.40 -19.68
CA ASP A 2 -11.09 3.50 -20.42
C ASP A 2 -9.57 3.39 -20.34
N THR A 3 -8.91 3.91 -21.39
CA THR A 3 -7.45 3.92 -21.49
C THR A 3 -6.86 5.32 -21.34
N VAL A 4 -5.59 5.40 -21.05
CA VAL A 4 -4.81 6.64 -21.04
C VAL A 4 -3.44 6.38 -21.66
N PRO A 5 -2.94 7.28 -22.52
CA PRO A 5 -1.63 7.14 -23.13
C PRO A 5 -0.52 7.03 -22.07
N ALA A 6 0.45 6.14 -22.31
CA ALA A 6 1.61 5.97 -21.44
C ALA A 6 2.88 5.79 -22.27
N LYS A 7 3.98 6.35 -21.77
CA LYS A 7 5.33 6.18 -22.34
C LYS A 7 6.18 5.21 -21.53
N THR A 8 5.85 5.03 -20.27
CA THR A 8 6.58 4.16 -19.34
C THR A 8 5.64 3.63 -18.26
N ILE A 9 5.93 2.44 -17.79
CA ILE A 9 5.23 1.76 -16.70
C ILE A 9 6.12 1.67 -15.47
N LEU A 10 7.44 1.45 -15.66
CA LEU A 10 8.40 1.18 -14.63
C LEU A 10 9.37 2.35 -14.46
N THR A 11 9.41 2.94 -13.28
CA THR A 11 10.32 4.03 -12.92
C THR A 11 11.33 3.55 -11.87
N ARG A 12 12.61 3.81 -12.06
CA ARG A 12 13.64 3.52 -11.05
C ARG A 12 13.52 4.50 -9.89
N ASN A 13 13.53 3.99 -8.67
CA ASN A 13 13.57 4.80 -7.48
C ASN A 13 14.98 5.32 -7.23
N LYS A 14 15.11 6.60 -6.90
CA LYS A 14 16.38 7.21 -6.45
C LYS A 14 16.66 6.88 -4.99
N ASP A 15 15.61 6.77 -4.20
CA ASP A 15 15.63 6.41 -2.79
C ASP A 15 14.85 5.10 -2.61
N THR A 16 15.48 4.10 -2.04
CA THR A 16 14.90 2.78 -1.76
C THR A 16 14.47 2.63 -0.29
N SER A 17 14.47 3.71 0.49
CA SER A 17 14.06 3.67 1.89
C SER A 17 12.58 3.30 2.09
N TRP A 18 11.74 3.52 1.07
CA TRP A 18 10.34 3.14 1.11
C TRP A 18 10.16 1.66 0.75
N PHE A 19 9.99 0.84 1.77
CA PHE A 19 9.85 -0.62 1.67
C PHE A 19 10.89 -1.30 0.76
N GLY A 20 12.06 -0.73 0.62
CA GLY A 20 13.16 -1.32 -0.13
C GLY A 20 12.91 -1.50 -1.63
N SER A 21 11.93 -0.81 -2.22
CA SER A 21 11.59 -0.93 -3.63
C SER A 21 12.61 -0.24 -4.53
N ASP A 22 13.19 -0.98 -5.48
CA ASP A 22 14.16 -0.46 -6.45
C ASP A 22 13.48 0.26 -7.61
N TYR A 23 12.27 -0.17 -7.93
CA TYR A 23 11.43 0.37 -9.00
C TYR A 23 10.03 0.62 -8.49
N ASN A 24 9.32 1.54 -9.15
CA ASN A 24 7.91 1.79 -8.95
C ASN A 24 7.13 1.52 -10.24
N MET A 25 6.04 0.77 -10.14
CA MET A 25 5.17 0.41 -11.25
C MET A 25 3.79 1.03 -11.06
N ASN A 26 3.27 1.64 -12.12
CA ASN A 26 1.90 2.15 -12.15
C ASN A 26 1.21 1.69 -13.45
N LEU A 27 0.31 0.72 -13.33
CA LEU A 27 -0.47 0.16 -14.45
C LEU A 27 -1.71 1.00 -14.77
N TYR A 28 -2.22 1.69 -13.76
CA TYR A 28 -3.46 2.47 -13.82
C TYR A 28 -3.23 3.95 -13.53
N ARG A 29 -4.20 4.76 -13.85
CA ARG A 29 -4.28 6.18 -13.49
C ARG A 29 -5.66 6.48 -12.91
N GLY A 30 -5.70 7.19 -11.77
CA GLY A 30 -6.90 7.40 -10.97
C GLY A 30 -7.20 6.21 -10.05
N CYS A 31 -8.10 6.42 -9.09
CA CYS A 31 -8.47 5.42 -8.10
C CYS A 31 -9.90 5.65 -7.61
N SER A 32 -10.74 4.62 -7.64
CA SER A 32 -12.16 4.68 -7.26
C SER A 32 -12.43 4.42 -5.78
N HIS A 33 -11.42 4.23 -4.94
CA HIS A 33 -11.56 3.92 -3.50
C HIS A 33 -12.17 5.06 -2.68
N GLY A 34 -12.05 6.32 -3.13
CA GLY A 34 -12.65 7.47 -2.48
C GLY A 34 -12.12 7.77 -1.08
N CYS A 35 -10.90 7.33 -0.75
CA CYS A 35 -10.25 7.63 0.53
C CYS A 35 -10.16 9.13 0.72
N ILE A 36 -10.70 9.65 1.84
CA ILE A 36 -10.78 11.10 2.06
C ILE A 36 -9.40 11.76 2.20
N TYR A 37 -8.42 11.03 2.71
CA TYR A 37 -7.05 11.48 3.00
C TYR A 37 -6.06 11.29 1.85
N CYS A 38 -6.49 10.80 0.68
CA CYS A 38 -5.60 10.36 -0.38
C CYS A 38 -4.76 11.49 -0.97
N ASP A 39 -3.43 11.45 -0.72
CA ASP A 39 -2.49 12.44 -1.25
C ASP A 39 -2.40 12.45 -2.78
N SER A 40 -2.67 11.31 -3.43
CA SER A 40 -2.64 11.19 -4.90
C SER A 40 -3.67 12.06 -5.63
N ARG A 41 -4.63 12.65 -4.89
CA ARG A 41 -5.57 13.68 -5.41
C ARG A 41 -4.94 15.07 -5.57
N SER A 42 -3.74 15.26 -5.01
CA SER A 42 -3.07 16.56 -5.07
C SER A 42 -2.80 17.00 -6.50
N THR A 43 -2.96 18.30 -6.76
CA THR A 43 -2.77 18.88 -8.10
C THR A 43 -1.38 18.65 -8.69
N CYS A 44 -0.37 18.51 -7.82
CA CYS A 44 1.02 18.24 -8.23
C CYS A 44 1.21 16.90 -8.97
N TYR A 45 0.26 15.96 -8.87
CA TYR A 45 0.31 14.69 -9.60
C TYR A 45 -0.37 14.75 -10.98
N HIS A 46 -1.04 15.85 -11.29
CA HIS A 46 -1.69 16.11 -12.59
C HIS A 46 -2.63 14.98 -13.02
N VAL A 47 -3.40 14.39 -12.08
CA VAL A 47 -4.40 13.36 -12.38
C VAL A 47 -5.77 14.00 -12.46
N GLU A 48 -6.21 14.30 -13.67
CA GLU A 48 -7.57 14.75 -13.95
C GLU A 48 -8.57 13.60 -13.69
N ASP A 49 -9.79 13.95 -13.25
CA ASP A 49 -10.85 12.98 -12.93
C ASP A 49 -10.32 11.82 -12.08
N PHE A 50 -9.73 12.12 -10.92
CA PHE A 50 -9.01 11.16 -10.10
C PHE A 50 -9.84 9.91 -9.76
N ASP A 51 -11.16 10.04 -9.58
CA ASP A 51 -12.06 8.92 -9.26
C ASP A 51 -12.35 8.00 -10.47
N ARG A 52 -11.99 8.42 -11.68
CA ARG A 52 -12.11 7.63 -12.90
C ARG A 52 -10.84 6.81 -13.11
N VAL A 53 -10.95 5.50 -12.91
CA VAL A 53 -9.83 4.58 -13.14
C VAL A 53 -9.67 4.34 -14.64
N ARG A 54 -8.43 4.48 -15.13
CA ARG A 54 -8.04 4.24 -16.54
C ARG A 54 -6.83 3.33 -16.56
N VAL A 55 -6.81 2.35 -17.46
CA VAL A 55 -5.62 1.54 -17.69
C VAL A 55 -4.65 2.28 -18.62
N LYS A 56 -3.36 2.15 -18.38
CA LYS A 56 -2.35 2.67 -19.31
C LYS A 56 -2.30 1.85 -20.58
N GLU A 57 -2.35 2.52 -21.73
CA GLU A 57 -2.29 1.86 -23.03
C GLU A 57 -1.01 1.03 -23.18
N ASN A 58 -1.15 -0.17 -23.72
CA ASN A 58 -0.04 -1.09 -23.94
C ASN A 58 0.81 -1.38 -22.67
N ALA A 59 0.21 -1.28 -21.46
CA ALA A 59 0.91 -1.38 -20.19
C ALA A 59 1.82 -2.62 -20.10
N LEU A 60 1.30 -3.79 -20.48
CA LEU A 60 2.05 -5.05 -20.40
C LEU A 60 3.16 -5.15 -21.45
N VAL A 61 2.96 -4.61 -22.65
CA VAL A 61 4.00 -4.55 -23.69
C VAL A 61 5.12 -3.64 -23.25
N LEU A 62 4.78 -2.44 -22.75
CA LEU A 62 5.77 -1.50 -22.22
C LEU A 62 6.53 -2.09 -21.03
N LEU A 63 5.82 -2.71 -20.09
CA LEU A 63 6.44 -3.34 -18.92
C LEU A 63 7.42 -4.44 -19.35
N ARG A 64 7.01 -5.37 -20.21
CA ARG A 64 7.88 -6.42 -20.73
C ARG A 64 9.15 -5.87 -21.36
N ASP A 65 9.02 -4.85 -22.22
CA ASP A 65 10.16 -4.27 -22.93
C ASP A 65 11.07 -3.49 -21.97
N GLU A 66 10.51 -2.86 -20.93
CA GLU A 66 11.26 -2.18 -19.87
C GLU A 66 12.01 -3.18 -18.97
N LEU A 67 11.38 -4.29 -18.55
CA LEU A 67 12.02 -5.34 -17.75
C LEU A 67 13.19 -5.98 -18.51
N ARG A 68 12.98 -6.32 -19.80
CA ARG A 68 14.00 -6.89 -20.66
C ARG A 68 15.27 -6.04 -20.79
N ARG A 69 15.14 -4.72 -20.69
CA ARG A 69 16.27 -3.77 -20.81
C ARG A 69 17.03 -3.56 -19.49
N LYS A 70 16.53 -4.10 -18.37
CA LYS A 70 17.18 -3.90 -17.07
C LYS A 70 18.40 -4.81 -16.94
N VAL A 71 19.54 -4.22 -16.61
CA VAL A 71 20.79 -4.95 -16.33
C VAL A 71 20.77 -5.60 -14.94
N ARG A 72 20.01 -5.00 -14.01
CA ARG A 72 19.85 -5.50 -12.64
C ARG A 72 18.38 -5.68 -12.33
N THR A 73 18.06 -6.82 -11.77
CA THR A 73 16.78 -7.06 -11.15
C THR A 73 16.67 -6.31 -9.82
N GLY A 74 15.52 -6.36 -9.20
CA GLY A 74 15.26 -5.72 -7.91
C GLY A 74 13.79 -5.86 -7.55
N VAL A 75 13.37 -5.18 -6.50
CA VAL A 75 11.98 -5.20 -6.04
C VAL A 75 11.18 -4.09 -6.73
N ILE A 76 10.06 -4.46 -7.33
CA ILE A 76 9.10 -3.52 -7.94
C ILE A 76 7.98 -3.23 -6.96
N GLY A 77 7.86 -1.95 -6.55
CA GLY A 77 6.76 -1.45 -5.73
C GLY A 77 5.56 -1.04 -6.57
N SER A 78 4.35 -1.29 -6.07
CA SER A 78 3.10 -0.83 -6.68
C SER A 78 2.04 -0.53 -5.62
N GLY A 79 1.03 0.28 -5.98
CA GLY A 79 -0.10 0.62 -5.10
C GLY A 79 -0.01 1.97 -4.39
N ALA A 80 1.08 2.72 -4.54
CA ALA A 80 1.24 4.02 -3.87
C ALA A 80 0.38 5.13 -4.49
N MET A 81 0.26 5.18 -5.82
CA MET A 81 -0.47 6.23 -6.55
C MET A 81 -1.91 5.86 -6.88
N CYS A 82 -2.15 4.61 -7.20
CA CYS A 82 -3.46 4.02 -7.46
C CYS A 82 -3.41 2.57 -6.98
N ASP A 83 -4.55 2.03 -6.58
CA ASP A 83 -4.60 0.64 -6.17
C ASP A 83 -4.52 -0.28 -7.40
N SER A 84 -3.51 -1.15 -7.41
CA SER A 84 -3.31 -2.13 -8.48
C SER A 84 -4.42 -3.19 -8.50
N TYR A 85 -5.10 -3.40 -7.36
CA TYR A 85 -6.25 -4.31 -7.23
C TYR A 85 -7.58 -3.55 -7.18
N ASN A 86 -7.73 -2.53 -8.02
CA ASN A 86 -8.98 -1.83 -8.20
C ASN A 86 -10.09 -2.76 -8.75
N PRO A 87 -11.38 -2.38 -8.69
CA PRO A 87 -12.48 -3.27 -9.06
C PRO A 87 -12.41 -3.85 -10.49
N PHE A 88 -11.77 -3.16 -11.44
CA PHE A 88 -11.63 -3.64 -12.83
C PHE A 88 -10.69 -4.83 -12.95
N GLU A 89 -9.78 -5.01 -12.01
CA GLU A 89 -8.87 -6.17 -11.98
C GLU A 89 -9.58 -7.51 -11.89
N ARG A 90 -10.85 -7.55 -11.53
CA ARG A 90 -11.66 -8.78 -11.56
C ARG A 90 -11.78 -9.37 -12.96
N THR A 91 -11.76 -8.52 -13.98
CA THR A 91 -11.93 -8.90 -15.40
C THR A 91 -10.71 -8.59 -16.25
N GLU A 92 -10.01 -7.50 -15.99
CA GLU A 92 -8.91 -7.04 -16.85
C GLU A 92 -7.60 -7.80 -16.62
N LEU A 93 -7.36 -8.30 -15.40
CA LEU A 93 -6.20 -9.13 -15.03
C LEU A 93 -4.83 -8.48 -15.32
N VAL A 94 -4.77 -7.16 -15.45
CA VAL A 94 -3.54 -6.45 -15.85
C VAL A 94 -2.45 -6.61 -14.79
N THR A 95 -2.82 -6.54 -13.50
CA THR A 95 -1.88 -6.75 -12.39
C THR A 95 -1.38 -8.19 -12.36
N ARG A 96 -2.26 -9.18 -12.59
CA ARG A 96 -1.85 -10.58 -12.68
C ARG A 96 -0.81 -10.79 -13.79
N HIS A 97 -1.10 -10.31 -15.01
CA HIS A 97 -0.15 -10.45 -16.12
C HIS A 97 1.15 -9.66 -15.91
N ALA A 98 1.09 -8.55 -15.15
CA ALA A 98 2.31 -7.84 -14.75
C ALA A 98 3.16 -8.67 -13.78
N LEU A 99 2.53 -9.37 -12.83
CA LEU A 99 3.23 -10.29 -11.92
C LEU A 99 3.86 -11.47 -12.67
N GLU A 100 3.16 -12.05 -13.65
CA GLU A 100 3.72 -13.11 -14.54
C GLU A 100 4.98 -12.62 -15.28
N LEU A 101 4.97 -11.37 -15.75
CA LEU A 101 6.17 -10.78 -16.36
C LEU A 101 7.27 -10.55 -15.32
N MET A 102 6.94 -10.08 -14.11
CA MET A 102 7.93 -9.87 -13.04
C MET A 102 8.59 -11.20 -12.66
N ASP A 103 7.82 -12.27 -12.52
CA ASP A 103 8.31 -13.60 -12.26
C ASP A 103 9.27 -14.06 -13.38
N ALA A 104 8.82 -14.03 -14.63
CA ALA A 104 9.59 -14.47 -15.80
C ALA A 104 10.93 -13.72 -15.98
N PHE A 105 11.02 -12.47 -15.52
CA PHE A 105 12.24 -11.66 -15.59
C PHE A 105 13.04 -11.62 -14.29
N GLY A 106 12.64 -12.37 -13.25
CA GLY A 106 13.37 -12.50 -11.99
C GLY A 106 13.31 -11.27 -11.10
N PHE A 107 12.20 -10.51 -11.13
CA PHE A 107 11.98 -9.35 -10.26
C PHE A 107 11.14 -9.71 -9.04
N GLY A 108 11.47 -9.09 -7.89
CA GLY A 108 10.67 -9.16 -6.68
C GLY A 108 9.48 -8.20 -6.72
N ALA A 109 8.54 -8.40 -5.79
CA ALA A 109 7.32 -7.63 -5.69
C ALA A 109 7.15 -7.00 -4.30
N SER A 110 6.76 -5.71 -4.25
CA SER A 110 6.31 -5.02 -3.05
C SER A 110 4.95 -4.39 -3.34
N MET A 111 3.88 -5.10 -2.96
CA MET A 111 2.51 -4.72 -3.29
C MET A 111 1.79 -4.11 -2.11
N LEU A 112 1.27 -2.88 -2.28
CA LEU A 112 0.41 -2.20 -1.33
C LEU A 112 -0.99 -2.08 -1.91
N THR A 113 -2.01 -2.58 -1.19
CA THR A 113 -3.40 -2.51 -1.63
C THR A 113 -4.37 -2.32 -0.45
N LYS A 114 -5.62 -1.98 -0.76
CA LYS A 114 -6.76 -2.02 0.16
C LYS A 114 -7.77 -3.10 -0.24
N SER A 115 -7.44 -3.91 -1.25
CA SER A 115 -8.36 -4.86 -1.86
C SER A 115 -8.01 -6.31 -1.53
N PRO A 116 -8.93 -7.08 -0.94
CA PRO A 116 -8.76 -8.54 -0.78
C PRO A 116 -8.60 -9.30 -2.11
N LEU A 117 -8.81 -8.64 -3.25
CA LEU A 117 -8.57 -9.23 -4.57
C LEU A 117 -7.12 -9.67 -4.79
N ILE A 118 -6.17 -9.16 -3.99
CA ILE A 118 -4.78 -9.63 -3.99
C ILE A 118 -4.68 -11.14 -3.76
N LEU A 119 -5.65 -11.75 -3.06
CA LEU A 119 -5.70 -13.19 -2.81
C LEU A 119 -5.83 -14.03 -4.08
N ARG A 120 -6.35 -13.46 -5.18
CA ARG A 120 -6.41 -14.13 -6.48
C ARG A 120 -5.03 -14.52 -7.01
N ASP A 121 -4.01 -13.74 -6.70
CA ASP A 121 -2.69 -13.83 -7.29
C ASP A 121 -1.62 -14.34 -6.30
N THR A 122 -2.03 -14.98 -5.21
CA THR A 122 -1.12 -15.52 -4.18
C THR A 122 -0.18 -16.60 -4.75
N ASP A 123 -0.64 -17.36 -5.75
CA ASP A 123 0.17 -18.31 -6.50
C ASP A 123 1.40 -17.65 -7.14
N LEU A 124 1.23 -16.50 -7.79
CA LEU A 124 2.33 -15.75 -8.40
C LEU A 124 3.27 -15.13 -7.35
N TYR A 125 2.74 -14.61 -6.25
CA TYR A 125 3.59 -14.13 -5.17
C TYR A 125 4.43 -15.25 -4.54
N GLN A 126 3.88 -16.44 -4.39
CA GLN A 126 4.61 -17.62 -3.94
C GLN A 126 5.71 -17.99 -4.92
N GLU A 127 5.43 -18.05 -6.24
CA GLU A 127 6.41 -18.36 -7.28
C GLU A 127 7.55 -17.35 -7.27
N ILE A 128 7.26 -16.04 -7.34
CA ILE A 128 8.25 -14.98 -7.24
C ILE A 128 9.08 -15.13 -5.96
N SER A 129 8.47 -15.52 -4.84
CA SER A 129 9.16 -15.67 -3.56
C SER A 129 10.19 -16.80 -3.53
N THR A 130 10.20 -17.67 -4.52
CA THR A 130 11.23 -18.73 -4.64
C THR A 130 12.59 -18.17 -5.05
N HIS A 131 12.62 -17.06 -5.77
CA HIS A 131 13.86 -16.50 -6.33
C HIS A 131 14.09 -15.00 -5.99
N SER A 132 13.05 -14.25 -5.60
CA SER A 132 13.14 -12.81 -5.37
C SER A 132 12.30 -12.36 -4.17
N PRO A 133 12.65 -11.22 -3.50
CA PRO A 133 11.90 -10.74 -2.35
C PRO A 133 10.46 -10.40 -2.71
N VAL A 134 9.52 -10.85 -1.87
CA VAL A 134 8.09 -10.52 -1.96
C VAL A 134 7.62 -9.90 -0.66
N LEU A 135 6.86 -8.81 -0.75
CA LEU A 135 6.23 -8.11 0.34
C LEU A 135 4.79 -7.77 -0.05
N CYS A 136 3.81 -8.37 0.63
CA CYS A 136 2.39 -8.10 0.43
C CYS A 136 1.85 -7.26 1.58
N MET A 137 1.37 -6.05 1.28
CA MET A 137 0.91 -5.10 2.30
C MET A 137 -0.56 -4.73 2.10
N MET A 138 -1.28 -4.70 3.21
CA MET A 138 -2.66 -4.19 3.24
C MET A 138 -2.71 -2.86 3.99
N THR A 139 -3.30 -1.82 3.37
CA THR A 139 -3.59 -0.60 4.11
C THR A 139 -4.87 -0.80 4.92
N ILE A 140 -4.79 -0.59 6.24
CA ILE A 140 -5.92 -0.60 7.16
C ILE A 140 -5.75 0.56 8.14
N THR A 141 -6.64 1.54 8.10
CA THR A 141 -6.49 2.78 8.87
C THR A 141 -7.03 2.66 10.29
N THR A 142 -8.05 1.84 10.49
CA THR A 142 -8.71 1.63 11.78
C THR A 142 -9.21 0.20 11.91
N ALA A 143 -9.33 -0.26 13.15
CA ALA A 143 -9.95 -1.55 13.47
C ALA A 143 -11.50 -1.52 13.39
N ASP A 144 -12.10 -0.32 13.40
CA ASP A 144 -13.55 -0.11 13.35
C ASP A 144 -14.06 -0.07 11.90
N ASP A 145 -14.92 -1.02 11.53
CA ASP A 145 -15.50 -1.12 10.19
C ASP A 145 -16.42 0.07 9.86
N GLY A 146 -17.12 0.62 10.84
CA GLY A 146 -18.00 1.76 10.65
C GLY A 146 -17.22 3.04 10.37
N LEU A 147 -16.16 3.29 11.12
CA LEU A 147 -15.24 4.41 10.90
C LEU A 147 -14.50 4.24 9.57
N SER A 148 -13.98 3.04 9.29
CA SER A 148 -13.35 2.71 8.01
C SER A 148 -14.23 3.07 6.82
N LYS A 149 -15.52 2.74 6.86
CA LYS A 149 -16.48 3.04 5.78
C LYS A 149 -16.69 4.54 5.57
N LYS A 150 -16.59 5.35 6.64
CA LYS A 150 -16.65 6.82 6.53
C LYS A 150 -15.38 7.40 5.93
N ILE A 151 -14.23 6.83 6.22
CA ILE A 151 -12.92 7.33 5.77
C ILE A 151 -12.58 6.82 4.37
N GLU A 152 -12.93 5.57 4.07
CA GLU A 152 -12.58 4.84 2.83
C GLU A 152 -13.83 4.19 2.20
N PRO A 153 -14.79 4.95 1.67
CA PRO A 153 -16.13 4.44 1.30
C PRO A 153 -16.15 3.42 0.17
N GLY A 154 -15.17 3.46 -0.74
CA GLY A 154 -15.06 2.54 -1.87
C GLY A 154 -14.18 1.32 -1.60
N VAL A 155 -13.83 1.07 -0.32
CA VAL A 155 -12.92 -0.01 0.07
C VAL A 155 -13.69 -1.07 0.88
N PRO A 156 -13.34 -2.36 0.82
CA PRO A 156 -13.84 -3.39 1.72
C PRO A 156 -13.60 -3.04 3.21
N ALA A 157 -14.43 -3.57 4.09
CA ALA A 157 -14.34 -3.31 5.53
C ALA A 157 -12.95 -3.68 6.10
N SER A 158 -12.54 -3.08 7.20
CA SER A 158 -11.28 -3.39 7.87
C SER A 158 -11.20 -4.88 8.25
N SER A 159 -12.29 -5.46 8.72
CA SER A 159 -12.39 -6.89 9.05
C SER A 159 -12.10 -7.79 7.85
N GLU A 160 -12.61 -7.46 6.65
CA GLU A 160 -12.34 -8.21 5.41
C GLU A 160 -10.86 -8.07 5.00
N ARG A 161 -10.27 -6.90 5.20
CA ARG A 161 -8.86 -6.65 4.91
C ARG A 161 -7.94 -7.42 5.88
N PHE A 162 -8.25 -7.47 7.17
CA PHE A 162 -7.53 -8.33 8.13
C PHE A 162 -7.65 -9.81 7.77
N ALA A 163 -8.82 -10.26 7.33
CA ALA A 163 -8.99 -11.64 6.86
C ALA A 163 -8.10 -11.95 5.64
N ALA A 164 -7.94 -10.97 4.72
CA ALA A 164 -7.04 -11.12 3.58
C ALA A 164 -5.57 -11.18 4.01
N VAL A 165 -5.14 -10.37 4.99
CA VAL A 165 -3.78 -10.44 5.55
C VAL A 165 -3.52 -11.82 6.15
N ARG A 166 -4.45 -12.35 6.95
CA ARG A 166 -4.37 -13.70 7.51
C ARG A 166 -4.22 -14.74 6.41
N ALA A 167 -5.08 -14.70 5.39
CA ALA A 167 -5.05 -15.68 4.31
C ALA A 167 -3.71 -15.68 3.53
N MET A 168 -3.07 -14.51 3.37
CA MET A 168 -1.73 -14.41 2.78
C MET A 168 -0.65 -14.96 3.72
N ALA A 169 -0.73 -14.64 5.01
CA ALA A 169 0.22 -15.13 6.03
C ALA A 169 0.14 -16.66 6.17
N ASP A 170 -1.05 -17.23 6.19
CA ASP A 170 -1.29 -18.69 6.25
C ASP A 170 -0.70 -19.42 5.03
N GLN A 171 -0.56 -18.73 3.89
CA GLN A 171 0.09 -19.24 2.69
C GLN A 171 1.63 -19.03 2.68
N GLY A 172 2.20 -18.55 3.78
CA GLY A 172 3.63 -18.35 3.93
C GLY A 172 4.19 -17.09 3.27
N LEU A 173 3.35 -16.19 2.78
CA LEU A 173 3.78 -14.91 2.22
C LEU A 173 4.23 -13.95 3.32
N TYR A 174 5.24 -13.13 3.05
CA TYR A 174 5.66 -12.08 3.96
C TYR A 174 4.65 -10.92 3.89
N THR A 175 3.89 -10.74 4.95
CA THR A 175 2.78 -9.81 4.99
C THR A 175 2.91 -8.78 6.11
N GLY A 176 2.25 -7.64 5.91
CA GLY A 176 2.11 -6.63 6.94
C GLY A 176 0.96 -5.65 6.68
N VAL A 177 0.73 -4.82 7.67
CA VAL A 177 -0.29 -3.77 7.62
C VAL A 177 0.39 -2.40 7.60
N MET A 178 -0.04 -1.54 6.69
CA MET A 178 0.26 -0.12 6.71
C MET A 178 -0.94 0.64 7.26
N THR A 179 -0.74 1.42 8.32
CA THR A 179 -1.81 2.16 9.00
C THR A 179 -1.53 3.67 9.01
N PRO A 180 -2.10 4.43 8.06
CA PRO A 180 -2.22 5.88 8.22
C PRO A 180 -3.20 6.17 9.36
N LEU A 181 -2.76 6.85 10.40
CA LEU A 181 -3.57 7.25 11.55
C LEU A 181 -3.98 8.72 11.39
N LEU A 182 -5.23 8.93 10.99
CA LEU A 182 -5.75 10.28 10.79
C LEU A 182 -5.97 10.96 12.15
N PRO A 183 -5.33 12.11 12.40
CA PRO A 183 -5.53 12.86 13.62
C PRO A 183 -7.01 13.12 13.93
N PHE A 184 -7.36 13.08 15.22
CA PHE A 184 -8.70 13.29 15.76
C PHE A 184 -9.75 12.23 15.39
N LEU A 185 -9.43 11.28 14.53
CA LEU A 185 -10.31 10.19 14.12
C LEU A 185 -9.79 8.83 14.56
N GLU A 186 -8.53 8.54 14.25
CA GLU A 186 -7.92 7.20 14.41
C GLU A 186 -6.71 7.21 15.33
N ASP A 187 -6.15 8.39 15.62
CA ASP A 187 -5.00 8.58 16.47
C ASP A 187 -5.37 8.50 17.96
N THR A 188 -5.98 7.39 18.37
CA THR A 188 -6.33 7.10 19.76
C THR A 188 -5.53 5.89 20.26
N GLU A 189 -5.21 5.88 21.56
CA GLU A 189 -4.55 4.73 22.18
C GLU A 189 -5.35 3.44 21.98
N GLN A 190 -6.68 3.51 22.03
CA GLN A 190 -7.56 2.36 21.82
C GLN A 190 -7.42 1.80 20.41
N ASN A 191 -7.50 2.65 19.37
CA ASN A 191 -7.34 2.20 17.98
C ASN A 191 -5.94 1.63 17.74
N ILE A 192 -4.90 2.26 18.29
CA ILE A 192 -3.52 1.79 18.17
C ILE A 192 -3.37 0.37 18.76
N ARG A 193 -3.88 0.14 19.97
CA ARG A 193 -3.85 -1.17 20.62
C ARG A 193 -4.60 -2.23 19.81
N GLU A 194 -5.80 -1.89 19.35
CA GLU A 194 -6.61 -2.80 18.57
C GLU A 194 -5.98 -3.12 17.21
N MET A 195 -5.39 -2.13 16.55
CA MET A 195 -4.66 -2.31 15.30
C MET A 195 -3.45 -3.23 15.48
N ALA A 196 -2.63 -3.01 16.52
CA ALA A 196 -1.46 -3.85 16.79
C ALA A 196 -1.89 -5.29 17.07
N LYS A 197 -2.86 -5.48 17.98
CA LYS A 197 -3.37 -6.80 18.33
C LYS A 197 -3.94 -7.54 17.12
N ARG A 198 -4.85 -6.92 16.37
CA ARG A 198 -5.47 -7.57 15.20
C ARG A 198 -4.46 -7.86 14.09
N THR A 199 -3.46 -7.00 13.91
CA THR A 199 -2.36 -7.26 12.96
C THR A 199 -1.58 -8.50 13.38
N ALA A 200 -1.17 -8.61 14.64
CA ALA A 200 -0.46 -9.79 15.17
C ALA A 200 -1.30 -11.06 15.06
N ASP A 201 -2.59 -10.98 15.39
CA ASP A 201 -3.53 -12.10 15.30
C ASP A 201 -3.65 -12.66 13.86
N THR A 202 -3.33 -11.88 12.81
CA THR A 202 -3.31 -12.38 11.42
C THR A 202 -2.07 -13.18 11.06
N GLY A 203 -1.03 -13.20 11.89
CA GLY A 203 0.28 -13.74 11.54
C GLY A 203 1.16 -12.79 10.71
N ALA A 204 0.74 -11.54 10.52
CA ALA A 204 1.54 -10.53 9.83
C ALA A 204 2.84 -10.23 10.60
N ARG A 205 3.88 -9.81 9.87
CA ARG A 205 5.22 -9.57 10.42
C ARG A 205 5.41 -8.14 10.93
N PHE A 206 4.63 -7.20 10.46
CA PHE A 206 4.80 -5.79 10.82
C PHE A 206 3.49 -5.00 10.79
N LEU A 207 3.51 -3.91 11.56
CA LEU A 207 2.55 -2.82 11.48
C LEU A 207 3.32 -1.51 11.27
N TYR A 208 3.22 -0.93 10.08
CA TYR A 208 3.89 0.33 9.77
C TYR A 208 2.92 1.50 9.92
N GLY A 209 3.19 2.38 10.88
CA GLY A 209 2.35 3.54 11.20
C GLY A 209 2.80 4.80 10.48
N ILE A 210 1.83 5.58 9.99
CA ILE A 210 2.03 6.96 9.53
C ILE A 210 1.12 7.85 10.36
N MET A 211 1.71 8.69 11.22
CA MET A 211 0.95 9.66 12.01
C MET A 211 0.68 10.89 11.17
N GLY A 212 -0.60 11.14 10.92
CA GLY A 212 -0.99 12.33 10.21
C GLY A 212 -1.52 12.12 8.80
N VAL A 213 -1.80 13.23 8.12
CA VAL A 213 -2.23 13.26 6.72
C VAL A 213 -1.47 14.37 5.98
N THR A 214 -1.05 14.08 4.77
CA THR A 214 -0.48 15.10 3.88
C THR A 214 -1.60 16.00 3.37
N ILE A 215 -1.43 17.31 3.55
CA ILE A 215 -2.40 18.34 3.11
C ILE A 215 -1.75 19.17 2.01
N ARG A 216 -2.25 19.03 0.76
CA ARG A 216 -1.76 19.76 -0.42
C ARG A 216 -2.93 20.34 -1.22
N ASP A 217 -2.63 21.21 -2.17
CA ASP A 217 -3.63 21.85 -3.02
C ASP A 217 -4.42 20.81 -3.83
N GLY A 218 -5.73 21.01 -3.94
CA GLY A 218 -6.68 20.08 -4.55
C GLY A 218 -7.12 18.97 -3.60
N GLN A 219 -6.18 18.31 -2.93
CA GLN A 219 -6.48 17.29 -1.92
C GLN A 219 -7.06 17.92 -0.64
N ARG A 220 -6.58 19.06 -0.23
CA ARG A 220 -7.05 19.79 0.97
C ARG A 220 -8.54 20.07 0.90
N GLU A 221 -9.00 20.63 -0.20
CA GLU A 221 -10.40 21.02 -0.39
C GLU A 221 -11.30 19.77 -0.36
N TYR A 222 -10.89 18.71 -1.04
CA TYR A 222 -11.61 17.44 -1.02
C TYR A 222 -11.67 16.84 0.38
N PHE A 223 -10.55 16.84 1.12
CA PHE A 223 -10.47 16.31 2.47
C PHE A 223 -11.39 17.05 3.44
N TYR A 224 -11.34 18.40 3.45
CA TYR A 224 -12.16 19.21 4.35
C TYR A 224 -13.66 19.12 4.03
N ASP A 225 -14.02 19.07 2.76
CA ASP A 225 -15.41 18.83 2.33
C ASP A 225 -15.91 17.45 2.81
N ALA A 226 -15.09 16.43 2.64
CA ALA A 226 -15.41 15.08 3.09
C ALA A 226 -15.55 14.99 4.62
N LEU A 227 -14.67 15.65 5.39
CA LEU A 227 -14.76 15.71 6.85
C LEU A 227 -16.08 16.36 7.29
N THR A 228 -16.43 17.50 6.68
CA THR A 228 -17.67 18.23 7.02
C THR A 228 -18.92 17.39 6.72
N LYS A 229 -18.94 16.69 5.59
CA LYS A 229 -20.09 15.88 5.18
C LYS A 229 -20.25 14.59 5.97
N ARG A 230 -19.15 13.93 6.32
CA ARG A 230 -19.18 12.59 6.92
C ARG A 230 -19.11 12.57 8.44
N PHE A 231 -18.64 13.68 9.04
CA PHE A 231 -18.51 13.88 10.47
C PHE A 231 -19.20 15.20 10.90
N PRO A 232 -20.51 15.35 10.66
CA PRO A 232 -21.23 16.58 10.97
C PRO A 232 -21.20 16.86 12.49
N GLY A 233 -20.96 18.10 12.87
CA GLY A 233 -20.91 18.52 14.26
C GLY A 233 -19.56 18.39 14.97
N GLU A 234 -18.58 17.69 14.39
CA GLU A 234 -17.27 17.51 15.03
C GLU A 234 -16.26 18.63 14.74
N ARG A 235 -16.58 19.56 13.82
CA ARG A 235 -15.71 20.68 13.40
C ARG A 235 -14.28 20.24 13.06
N LEU A 236 -14.12 19.04 12.48
CA LEU A 236 -12.81 18.46 12.20
C LEU A 236 -11.97 19.29 11.25
N ALA A 237 -12.57 19.87 10.20
CA ALA A 237 -11.83 20.72 9.26
C ALA A 237 -11.14 21.89 9.95
N GLU A 238 -11.79 22.52 10.95
CA GLU A 238 -11.20 23.60 11.75
C GLU A 238 -10.08 23.08 12.65
N ARG A 239 -10.26 21.91 13.27
CA ARG A 239 -9.24 21.27 14.11
C ARG A 239 -7.99 20.93 13.30
N TYR A 240 -8.13 20.40 12.10
CA TYR A 240 -7.01 20.12 11.19
C TYR A 240 -6.28 21.40 10.75
N ALA A 241 -6.98 22.50 10.59
CA ALA A 241 -6.36 23.78 10.25
C ALA A 241 -5.55 24.39 11.42
N ALA A 242 -5.88 24.05 12.68
CA ALA A 242 -5.32 24.69 13.86
C ALA A 242 -4.10 23.99 14.48
N ALA A 243 -4.03 22.64 14.46
CA ALA A 243 -2.96 21.91 15.16
C ALA A 243 -2.70 20.51 14.58
N TYR A 244 -1.43 20.11 14.62
CA TYR A 244 -0.99 18.85 14.08
C TYR A 244 0.16 18.24 14.88
N GLY A 245 0.05 16.95 15.23
CA GLY A 245 1.11 16.14 15.81
C GLY A 245 0.81 15.65 17.23
N ASN A 246 1.04 14.36 17.49
CA ASN A 246 0.91 13.74 18.80
C ASN A 246 2.06 12.76 19.07
N ARG A 247 3.16 13.27 19.63
CA ARG A 247 4.36 12.48 19.94
C ARG A 247 4.07 11.33 20.91
N LYS A 248 3.18 11.53 21.88
CA LYS A 248 2.82 10.53 22.89
C LYS A 248 2.18 9.30 22.25
N LEU A 249 1.37 9.46 21.21
CA LEU A 249 0.77 8.35 20.50
C LEU A 249 1.79 7.52 19.71
N TRP A 250 2.89 8.13 19.28
CA TRP A 250 3.97 7.37 18.65
C TRP A 250 4.68 6.45 19.65
N GLU A 251 4.89 6.91 20.87
CA GLU A 251 5.42 6.09 21.95
C GLU A 251 4.48 4.90 22.22
N THR A 252 3.17 5.15 22.39
CA THR A 252 2.15 4.10 22.52
C THR A 252 2.20 3.12 21.34
N PHE A 253 2.27 3.63 20.11
CA PHE A 253 2.32 2.79 18.91
C PHE A 253 3.51 1.83 18.91
N THR A 254 4.70 2.32 19.20
CA THR A 254 5.91 1.50 19.23
C THR A 254 5.92 0.50 20.38
N GLU A 255 5.36 0.85 21.54
CA GLU A 255 5.19 -0.06 22.68
C GLU A 255 4.22 -1.19 22.35
N GLU A 256 3.09 -0.88 21.75
CA GLU A 256 2.11 -1.89 21.37
C GLU A 256 2.65 -2.83 20.27
N CYS A 257 3.32 -2.32 19.25
CA CYS A 257 3.99 -3.16 18.26
C CYS A 257 5.01 -4.11 18.91
N ARG A 258 5.83 -3.61 19.85
CA ARG A 258 6.81 -4.42 20.58
C ARG A 258 6.13 -5.50 21.42
N ARG A 259 5.05 -5.16 22.12
CA ARG A 259 4.27 -6.10 22.96
C ARG A 259 3.69 -7.24 22.12
N GLU A 260 3.22 -6.93 20.93
CA GLU A 260 2.63 -7.90 20.00
C GLU A 260 3.66 -8.60 19.09
N GLY A 261 4.97 -8.31 19.26
CA GLY A 261 6.04 -8.93 18.46
C GLY A 261 6.09 -8.50 16.99
N LEU A 262 5.54 -7.33 16.68
CA LEU A 262 5.52 -6.77 15.34
C LEU A 262 6.72 -5.87 15.07
N LEU A 263 7.26 -5.89 13.87
CA LEU A 263 8.18 -4.86 13.37
C LEU A 263 7.41 -3.58 13.05
N TRP A 264 8.03 -2.43 13.25
CA TRP A 264 7.44 -1.10 12.94
C TRP A 264 8.44 -0.14 12.32
N ASP A 265 9.72 -0.42 12.42
CA ASP A 265 10.75 0.40 11.77
C ASP A 265 10.95 -0.04 10.33
N MET A 266 11.05 0.91 9.43
CA MET A 266 11.16 0.65 7.99
C MET A 266 12.42 -0.14 7.63
N LYS A 267 13.56 0.14 8.29
CA LYS A 267 14.83 -0.55 8.00
C LYS A 267 14.77 -2.00 8.45
N ASP A 268 14.15 -2.25 9.61
CA ASP A 268 13.98 -3.61 10.14
C ASP A 268 13.04 -4.43 9.24
N ILE A 269 11.95 -3.84 8.78
CA ILE A 269 11.01 -4.47 7.83
C ILE A 269 11.74 -4.84 6.53
N ILE A 270 12.50 -3.88 5.94
CA ILE A 270 13.24 -4.11 4.71
C ILE A 270 14.29 -5.23 4.91
N HIS A 271 15.02 -5.18 6.02
CA HIS A 271 16.01 -6.20 6.33
C HIS A 271 15.34 -7.59 6.45
N ASP A 272 14.25 -7.69 7.22
CA ASP A 272 13.60 -8.96 7.52
C ASP A 272 13.08 -9.68 6.27
N TYR A 273 12.38 -8.99 5.36
CA TYR A 273 11.84 -9.65 4.16
C TYR A 273 12.88 -9.91 3.07
N LYS A 274 14.01 -9.18 3.06
CA LYS A 274 15.09 -9.36 2.07
C LYS A 274 16.20 -10.30 2.51
N LYS A 275 16.36 -10.59 3.82
CA LYS A 275 17.54 -11.28 4.37
C LYS A 275 17.82 -12.63 3.74
N LYS A 276 16.81 -13.43 3.40
CA LYS A 276 17.02 -14.75 2.77
C LYS A 276 17.60 -14.69 1.36
N TYR A 277 17.46 -13.54 0.66
CA TYR A 277 17.94 -13.36 -0.69
C TYR A 277 19.33 -12.68 -0.74
N ALA A 278 19.81 -12.14 0.38
CA ALA A 278 21.11 -11.49 0.47
C ALA A 278 22.28 -12.49 0.32
N CYS A 279 22.11 -13.73 0.78
CA CYS A 279 23.13 -14.78 0.68
C CYS A 279 23.34 -15.28 -0.76
N THR A 280 22.30 -15.29 -1.58
CA THR A 280 22.36 -15.82 -2.96
C THR A 280 23.20 -14.92 -3.89
N GLN A 281 23.32 -13.63 -3.57
CA GLN A 281 24.13 -12.68 -4.37
C GLN A 281 25.65 -12.80 -4.13
N LEU A 282 26.09 -13.39 -3.02
CA LEU A 282 27.53 -13.57 -2.72
C LEU A 282 28.12 -14.80 -3.40
N GLU A 283 27.33 -15.80 -3.80
CA GLU A 283 27.83 -17.02 -4.45
C GLU A 283 28.14 -16.84 -5.94
N PHE A 284 27.70 -15.75 -6.56
CA PHE A 284 27.97 -15.45 -7.97
C PHE A 284 29.07 -14.39 -8.19
N GLN A 285 29.83 -14.01 -7.18
CA GLN A 285 30.97 -13.07 -7.27
C GLN A 285 32.34 -13.76 -7.18
N VAL A 286 32.43 -15.05 -7.51
CA VAL A 286 33.71 -15.80 -7.62
C VAL A 286 34.04 -16.07 -9.06
#